data_31c7124559c6eb513d4fa0de88ed2950
#
_entry.id   31c7124559c6eb513d4fa0de88ed2950
#
_cell.length_a   1.000
_cell.length_b   1.000
_cell.length_c   1.000
_cell.angle_alpha   90.00
_cell.angle_beta   90.00
_cell.angle_gamma   90.00
#
_symmetry.space_group_name_H-M   'P 1'
#
loop_
_entity.id
_entity.type
_entity.pdbx_description
1 polymer ?
#
loop_
_entity_poly.entity_id
_entity_poly.type
_entity_poly.pdbx_seq_one_letter_code
_entity_poly.pdbx_strand_id
1 'polypeptide(L)'
;MPMWLMKQPRDYMTTFMFICMIVGAAVGLVVAHPSMNLPVYTGFNNAKLGTMFPILFVTVACGAVSGFHSLVSSGTSSKTVENEKDMLKVGYGAMVLESLLAVLALCVAGAAATNGALPAKTPFAIFSSGVAGFFEMFGVPVHFATVFMTMCVSALALTSLDAVARIGRMSFQELFSVDDMEHAEGWRKLLCNTYFLSLIHISEPTRH
;
A
#
# COMPACT_ATOMS: atom_id res chain seq x y z
N MET A 1 1.81 15.20 -21.79
CA MET A 1 1.49 16.11 -20.66
C MET A 1 2.55 15.92 -19.60
N PRO A 2 3.04 16.98 -18.95
CA PRO A 2 4.05 16.85 -17.90
C PRO A 2 3.45 16.13 -16.67
N MET A 3 4.18 15.15 -16.16
CA MET A 3 3.74 14.26 -15.07
C MET A 3 3.40 14.98 -13.77
N TRP A 4 4.11 16.05 -13.46
CA TRP A 4 3.85 16.84 -12.25
C TRP A 4 2.43 17.43 -12.21
N LEU A 5 1.83 17.70 -13.36
CA LEU A 5 0.48 18.25 -13.45
C LEU A 5 -0.62 17.24 -13.08
N MET A 6 -0.40 15.94 -13.35
CA MET A 6 -1.39 14.89 -13.06
C MET A 6 -1.10 14.12 -11.78
N LYS A 7 0.17 13.83 -11.51
CA LYS A 7 0.57 12.96 -10.40
C LYS A 7 0.56 13.69 -9.05
N GLN A 8 1.10 14.89 -8.99
CA GLN A 8 1.15 15.63 -7.72
C GLN A 8 -0.24 15.91 -7.12
N PRO A 9 -1.24 16.44 -7.85
CA PRO A 9 -2.57 16.64 -7.30
C PRO A 9 -3.22 15.34 -6.81
N ARG A 10 -3.04 14.23 -7.55
CA ARG A 10 -3.54 12.93 -7.14
C ARG A 10 -2.90 12.46 -5.84
N ASP A 11 -1.60 12.58 -5.71
CA ASP A 11 -0.86 12.14 -4.53
C ASP A 11 -1.24 12.96 -3.29
N TYR A 12 -1.45 14.27 -3.43
CA TYR A 12 -1.98 15.12 -2.35
C TYR A 12 -3.40 14.71 -1.93
N MET A 13 -4.29 14.48 -2.89
CA MET A 13 -5.64 14.02 -2.58
C MET A 13 -5.63 12.66 -1.89
N THR A 14 -4.83 11.72 -2.38
CA THR A 14 -4.68 10.40 -1.77
C THR A 14 -4.15 10.49 -0.34
N THR A 15 -3.16 11.36 -0.09
CA THR A 15 -2.60 11.60 1.24
C THR A 15 -3.66 12.17 2.19
N PHE A 16 -4.44 13.15 1.73
CA PHE A 16 -5.53 13.72 2.53
C PHE A 16 -6.60 12.67 2.87
N MET A 17 -7.03 11.89 1.89
CA MET A 17 -7.99 10.80 2.09
C MET A 17 -7.44 9.76 3.07
N PHE A 18 -6.16 9.43 2.99
CA PHE A 18 -5.49 8.48 3.87
C PHE A 18 -5.44 8.97 5.31
N ILE A 19 -5.09 10.23 5.53
CA ILE A 19 -5.12 10.84 6.87
C ILE A 19 -6.54 10.83 7.45
N CYS A 20 -7.54 11.22 6.66
CA CYS A 20 -8.95 11.18 7.08
C CYS A 20 -9.37 9.75 7.45
N MET A 21 -8.95 8.76 6.68
CA MET A 21 -9.22 7.34 6.94
C MET A 21 -8.60 6.89 8.28
N ILE A 22 -7.32 7.18 8.52
CA ILE A 22 -6.63 6.78 9.76
C ILE A 22 -7.27 7.48 10.98
N VAL A 23 -7.46 8.78 10.90
CA VAL A 23 -8.06 9.55 12.00
C VAL A 23 -9.50 9.08 12.25
N GLY A 24 -10.29 8.92 11.20
CA GLY A 24 -11.65 8.42 11.31
C GLY A 24 -11.74 7.01 11.90
N ALA A 25 -10.85 6.11 11.47
CA ALA A 25 -10.79 4.76 12.03
C ALA A 25 -10.35 4.76 13.51
N ALA A 26 -9.36 5.57 13.87
CA ALA A 26 -8.87 5.68 15.25
C ALA A 26 -9.93 6.26 16.18
N VAL A 27 -10.54 7.38 15.81
CA VAL A 27 -11.61 8.01 16.59
C VAL A 27 -12.83 7.08 16.66
N GLY A 28 -13.21 6.47 15.54
CA GLY A 28 -14.30 5.51 15.48
C GLY A 28 -14.09 4.31 16.40
N LEU A 29 -12.88 3.75 16.44
CA LEU A 29 -12.54 2.65 17.32
C LEU A 29 -12.67 3.04 18.81
N VAL A 30 -12.17 4.24 19.17
CA VAL A 30 -12.24 4.73 20.55
C VAL A 30 -13.69 4.99 20.99
N VAL A 31 -14.51 5.59 20.12
CA VAL A 31 -15.92 5.92 20.44
C VAL A 31 -16.80 4.67 20.42
N ALA A 32 -16.63 3.79 19.45
CA ALA A 32 -17.45 2.59 19.28
C ALA A 32 -17.20 1.53 20.35
N HIS A 33 -16.02 1.51 20.98
CA HIS A 33 -15.61 0.49 21.94
C HIS A 33 -16.04 -0.94 21.54
N PRO A 34 -15.72 -1.39 20.30
CA PRO A 34 -16.22 -2.68 19.82
C PRO A 34 -15.64 -3.83 20.62
N SER A 35 -16.46 -4.82 20.94
CA SER A 35 -15.98 -6.06 21.54
C SER A 35 -15.19 -6.88 20.52
N MET A 36 -14.04 -7.40 20.94
CA MET A 36 -13.24 -8.31 20.12
C MET A 36 -13.86 -9.71 20.16
N ASN A 37 -14.34 -10.18 19.02
CA ASN A 37 -15.03 -11.47 18.90
C ASN A 37 -14.14 -12.57 18.32
N LEU A 38 -12.86 -12.31 18.11
CA LEU A 38 -11.90 -13.32 17.68
C LEU A 38 -11.31 -14.06 18.89
N PRO A 39 -11.18 -15.38 18.82
CA PRO A 39 -10.46 -16.14 19.85
C PRO A 39 -8.98 -15.77 19.83
N VAL A 40 -8.37 -15.71 21.01
CA VAL A 40 -6.94 -15.37 21.17
C VAL A 40 -6.05 -16.41 20.49
N TYR A 41 -6.49 -17.66 20.46
CA TYR A 41 -5.75 -18.77 19.87
C TYR A 41 -6.70 -19.77 19.21
N THR A 42 -6.42 -20.13 17.96
CA THR A 42 -7.24 -21.05 17.17
C THR A 42 -6.55 -22.40 16.90
N GLY A 43 -5.31 -22.60 17.33
CA GLY A 43 -4.53 -23.82 17.10
C GLY A 43 -3.33 -23.60 16.19
N PHE A 44 -2.47 -24.62 16.08
CA PHE A 44 -1.27 -24.58 15.24
C PHE A 44 -1.55 -24.83 13.75
N ASN A 45 -2.68 -25.41 13.41
CA ASN A 45 -3.06 -25.75 12.04
C ASN A 45 -4.34 -25.02 11.64
N ASN A 46 -4.27 -24.30 10.54
CA ASN A 46 -5.44 -23.69 9.91
C ASN A 46 -5.78 -24.46 8.63
N ALA A 47 -7.04 -24.84 8.48
CA ALA A 47 -7.50 -25.64 7.33
C ALA A 47 -7.29 -24.94 5.96
N LYS A 48 -7.24 -23.59 5.94
CA LYS A 48 -7.07 -22.80 4.70
C LYS A 48 -5.63 -22.35 4.46
N LEU A 49 -4.88 -22.06 5.51
CA LEU A 49 -3.55 -21.44 5.40
C LEU A 49 -2.42 -22.44 5.72
N GLY A 50 -2.74 -23.62 6.28
CA GLY A 50 -1.75 -24.62 6.67
C GLY A 50 -1.23 -24.43 8.10
N THR A 51 0.00 -24.85 8.35
CA THR A 51 0.62 -24.79 9.67
C THR A 51 1.04 -23.37 10.03
N MET A 52 0.88 -22.98 11.28
CA MET A 52 1.30 -21.68 11.80
C MET A 52 2.79 -21.39 11.53
N PHE A 53 3.64 -22.39 11.68
CA PHE A 53 5.03 -22.33 11.26
C PHE A 53 5.20 -23.10 9.94
N PRO A 54 5.82 -22.53 8.88
CA PRO A 54 6.46 -21.20 8.80
C PRO A 54 5.55 -20.07 8.30
N ILE A 55 4.29 -20.36 7.93
CA ILE A 55 3.45 -19.43 7.12
C ILE A 55 3.18 -18.11 7.85
N LEU A 56 2.80 -18.17 9.15
CA LEU A 56 2.55 -16.96 9.93
C LEU A 56 3.82 -16.08 9.99
N PHE A 57 4.98 -16.71 10.25
CA PHE A 57 6.24 -15.99 10.38
C PHE A 57 6.68 -15.35 9.06
N VAL A 58 6.47 -16.04 7.94
CA VAL A 58 6.74 -15.47 6.61
C VAL A 58 5.82 -14.29 6.32
N THR A 59 4.53 -14.39 6.68
CA THR A 59 3.56 -13.30 6.48
C THR A 59 3.89 -12.09 7.33
N VAL A 60 4.26 -12.28 8.60
CA VAL A 60 4.68 -11.19 9.49
C VAL A 60 6.01 -10.59 9.02
N ALA A 61 6.97 -11.42 8.60
CA ALA A 61 8.25 -10.96 8.07
C ALA A 61 8.09 -10.13 6.78
N CYS A 62 7.08 -10.41 5.97
CA CYS A 62 6.76 -9.60 4.79
C CYS A 62 6.46 -8.15 5.15
N GLY A 63 5.77 -7.88 6.27
CA GLY A 63 5.53 -6.53 6.76
C GLY A 63 6.77 -5.88 7.39
N ALA A 64 7.61 -6.65 8.08
CA ALA A 64 8.76 -6.14 8.82
C ALA A 64 10.01 -5.93 7.95
N VAL A 65 10.27 -6.84 6.99
CA VAL A 65 11.50 -6.90 6.16
C VAL A 65 11.13 -7.00 4.68
N SER A 66 10.14 -6.26 4.25
CA SER A 66 9.66 -6.31 2.86
C SER A 66 10.76 -5.87 1.87
N GLY A 67 11.11 -6.74 0.95
CA GLY A 67 12.01 -6.40 -0.16
C GLY A 67 11.46 -5.28 -1.05
N PHE A 68 10.14 -5.15 -1.12
CA PHE A 68 9.49 -4.06 -1.84
C PHE A 68 9.78 -2.70 -1.20
N HIS A 69 9.74 -2.57 0.12
CA HIS A 69 10.08 -1.33 0.81
C HIS A 69 11.53 -0.91 0.56
N SER A 70 12.47 -1.85 0.54
CA SER A 70 13.86 -1.55 0.23
C SER A 70 14.05 -1.07 -1.21
N LEU A 71 13.35 -1.67 -2.16
CA LEU A 71 13.36 -1.26 -3.57
C LEU A 71 12.72 0.11 -3.78
N VAL A 72 11.61 0.41 -3.11
CA VAL A 72 10.98 1.75 -3.17
C VAL A 72 11.88 2.79 -2.52
N SER A 73 12.50 2.47 -1.39
CA SER A 73 13.43 3.37 -0.71
C SER A 73 14.61 3.76 -1.59
N SER A 74 15.30 2.80 -2.19
CA SER A 74 16.47 3.04 -3.05
C SER A 74 16.10 3.61 -4.42
N GLY A 75 15.03 3.11 -5.04
CA GLY A 75 14.65 3.44 -6.41
C GLY A 75 13.84 4.72 -6.58
N THR A 76 13.01 5.07 -5.60
CA THR A 76 12.03 6.16 -5.72
C THR A 76 12.19 7.21 -4.63
N SER A 77 12.12 6.82 -3.35
CA SER A 77 12.09 7.78 -2.24
C SER A 77 13.39 8.56 -2.11
N SER A 78 14.54 7.91 -2.28
CA SER A 78 15.85 8.56 -2.24
C SER A 78 16.04 9.64 -3.30
N LYS A 79 15.33 9.51 -4.43
CA LYS A 79 15.39 10.48 -5.55
C LYS A 79 14.41 11.65 -5.41
N THR A 80 13.44 11.53 -4.49
CA THR A 80 12.38 12.53 -4.29
C THR A 80 12.63 13.42 -3.08
N VAL A 81 13.45 12.98 -2.13
CA VAL A 81 13.78 13.75 -0.93
C VAL A 81 14.84 14.81 -1.27
N GLU A 82 14.50 16.08 -1.09
CA GLU A 82 15.38 17.21 -1.39
C GLU A 82 16.45 17.44 -0.31
N ASN A 83 16.12 17.14 0.95
CA ASN A 83 17.00 17.41 2.09
C ASN A 83 17.26 16.15 2.91
N GLU A 84 18.52 15.86 3.19
CA GLU A 84 18.93 14.71 4.00
C GLU A 84 18.29 14.70 5.40
N LYS A 85 18.05 15.87 5.99
CA LYS A 85 17.39 16.00 7.29
C LYS A 85 15.96 15.48 7.33
N ASP A 86 15.30 15.43 6.19
CA ASP A 86 13.93 14.94 6.09
C ASP A 86 13.85 13.43 5.85
N MET A 87 14.97 12.77 5.55
CA MET A 87 15.02 11.31 5.36
C MET A 87 14.53 10.55 6.59
N LEU A 88 14.91 10.99 7.79
CA LEU A 88 14.46 10.38 9.04
C LEU A 88 12.93 10.53 9.22
N LYS A 89 12.40 11.71 8.94
CA LYS A 89 10.95 11.97 9.04
C LYS A 89 10.16 11.13 8.03
N VAL A 90 10.64 11.04 6.79
CA VAL A 90 9.99 10.26 5.73
C VAL A 90 10.07 8.77 6.02
N GLY A 91 11.25 8.23 6.33
CA GLY A 91 11.43 6.79 6.56
C GLY A 91 10.78 6.32 7.86
N TYR A 92 11.18 6.91 8.98
CA TYR A 92 10.68 6.50 10.29
C TYR A 92 9.21 6.90 10.51
N GLY A 93 8.83 8.10 10.06
CA GLY A 93 7.45 8.57 10.16
C GLY A 93 6.47 7.69 9.37
N ALA A 94 6.84 7.28 8.16
CA ALA A 94 6.03 6.35 7.37
C ALA A 94 5.87 4.99 8.06
N MET A 95 6.96 4.45 8.63
CA MET A 95 6.93 3.18 9.36
C MET A 95 6.02 3.23 10.60
N VAL A 96 6.04 4.34 11.35
CA VAL A 96 5.14 4.53 12.50
C VAL A 96 3.68 4.60 12.07
N LEU A 97 3.38 5.32 10.99
CA LEU A 97 2.02 5.39 10.44
C LEU A 97 1.52 4.04 9.92
N GLU A 98 2.39 3.27 9.28
CA GLU A 98 2.08 1.91 8.84
C GLU A 98 1.78 0.99 10.02
N SER A 99 2.58 1.05 11.08
CA SER A 99 2.34 0.28 12.31
C SER A 99 1.01 0.66 12.96
N LEU A 100 0.68 1.94 13.01
CA LEU A 100 -0.61 2.42 13.52
C LEU A 100 -1.77 1.87 12.68
N LEU A 101 -1.66 1.94 11.36
CA LEU A 101 -2.68 1.40 10.45
C LEU A 101 -2.84 -0.12 10.63
N ALA A 102 -1.75 -0.86 10.81
CA ALA A 102 -1.79 -2.31 11.03
C ALA A 102 -2.55 -2.65 12.32
N VAL A 103 -2.30 -1.93 13.42
CA VAL A 103 -3.03 -2.10 14.68
C VAL A 103 -4.51 -1.77 14.50
N LEU A 104 -4.83 -0.67 13.85
CA LEU A 104 -6.23 -0.30 13.55
C LEU A 104 -6.92 -1.38 12.70
N ALA A 105 -6.27 -1.89 11.68
CA ALA A 105 -6.82 -2.94 10.82
C ALA A 105 -7.08 -4.23 11.60
N LEU A 106 -6.19 -4.61 12.51
CA LEU A 106 -6.37 -5.77 13.37
C LEU A 106 -7.56 -5.58 14.32
N CYS A 107 -7.71 -4.42 14.94
CA CYS A 107 -8.83 -4.10 15.80
C CYS A 107 -10.16 -4.10 15.02
N VAL A 108 -10.20 -3.51 13.85
CA VAL A 108 -11.39 -3.49 12.97
C VAL A 108 -11.76 -4.92 12.54
N ALA A 109 -10.78 -5.73 12.15
CA ALA A 109 -11.02 -7.13 11.80
C ALA A 109 -11.55 -7.93 12.98
N GLY A 110 -11.00 -7.70 14.19
CA GLY A 110 -11.47 -8.32 15.43
C GLY A 110 -12.92 -7.96 15.78
N ALA A 111 -13.29 -6.70 15.55
CA ALA A 111 -14.64 -6.19 15.74
C ALA A 111 -15.65 -6.74 14.71
N ALA A 112 -15.20 -6.90 13.46
CA ALA A 112 -16.03 -7.41 12.36
C ALA A 112 -16.25 -8.92 12.41
N ALA A 113 -15.55 -9.63 13.29
CA ALA A 113 -15.69 -11.08 13.44
C ALA A 113 -17.03 -11.44 14.07
N THR A 114 -17.69 -12.43 13.51
CA THR A 114 -18.93 -13.01 14.04
C THR A 114 -18.71 -14.48 14.39
N ASN A 115 -19.14 -14.88 15.60
CA ASN A 115 -18.99 -16.26 16.10
C ASN A 115 -17.55 -16.81 16.03
N GLY A 116 -16.55 -15.99 16.27
CA GLY A 116 -15.14 -16.39 16.27
C GLY A 116 -14.52 -16.60 14.89
N ALA A 117 -15.23 -16.23 13.82
CA ALA A 117 -14.74 -16.33 12.44
C ALA A 117 -14.84 -14.98 11.73
N LEU A 118 -13.88 -14.73 10.83
CA LEU A 118 -13.93 -13.57 9.95
C LEU A 118 -14.98 -13.79 8.85
N PRO A 119 -15.69 -12.73 8.42
CA PRO A 119 -16.59 -12.81 7.28
C PRO A 119 -15.87 -13.32 6.02
N ALA A 120 -16.56 -14.09 5.19
CA ALA A 120 -16.02 -14.61 3.93
C ALA A 120 -15.92 -13.51 2.85
N LYS A 121 -15.23 -12.42 3.17
CA LYS A 121 -14.96 -11.27 2.30
C LYS A 121 -13.45 -11.08 2.17
N THR A 122 -13.03 -10.29 1.19
CA THR A 122 -11.62 -9.90 1.06
C THR A 122 -11.19 -9.05 2.26
N PRO A 123 -9.93 -9.10 2.71
CA PRO A 123 -9.43 -8.30 3.83
C PRO A 123 -9.72 -6.80 3.66
N PHE A 124 -9.61 -6.28 2.44
CA PHE A 124 -9.93 -4.89 2.12
C PHE A 124 -11.41 -4.56 2.31
N ALA A 125 -12.30 -5.48 1.93
CA ALA A 125 -13.73 -5.30 2.11
C ALA A 125 -14.14 -5.38 3.59
N ILE A 126 -13.48 -6.22 4.39
CA ILE A 126 -13.70 -6.30 5.85
C ILE A 126 -13.29 -4.98 6.50
N PHE A 127 -12.11 -4.48 6.17
CA PHE A 127 -11.62 -3.21 6.70
C PHE A 127 -12.54 -2.04 6.29
N SER A 128 -12.87 -1.93 5.00
CA SER A 128 -13.75 -0.85 4.50
C SER A 128 -15.12 -0.88 5.15
N SER A 129 -15.74 -2.06 5.27
CA SER A 129 -17.06 -2.18 5.89
C SER A 129 -17.03 -1.96 7.41
N GLY A 130 -15.97 -2.38 8.08
CA GLY A 130 -15.81 -2.16 9.52
C GLY A 130 -15.64 -0.68 9.86
N VAL A 131 -14.76 0.03 9.16
CA VAL A 131 -14.57 1.48 9.36
C VAL A 131 -15.81 2.26 8.93
N ALA A 132 -16.49 1.85 7.86
CA ALA A 132 -17.76 2.48 7.46
C ALA A 132 -18.83 2.37 8.55
N GLY A 133 -18.89 1.24 9.28
CA GLY A 133 -19.76 1.08 10.43
C GLY A 133 -19.44 2.06 11.59
N PHE A 134 -18.17 2.41 11.76
CA PHE A 134 -17.81 3.45 12.74
C PHE A 134 -18.25 4.85 12.29
N PHE A 135 -18.15 5.15 11.01
CA PHE A 135 -18.63 6.43 10.46
C PHE A 135 -20.16 6.58 10.57
N GLU A 136 -20.90 5.47 10.52
CA GLU A 136 -22.35 5.49 10.75
C GLU A 136 -22.69 6.01 12.14
N MET A 137 -21.91 5.70 13.16
CA MET A 137 -22.10 6.21 14.51
C MET A 137 -21.94 7.73 14.62
N PHE A 138 -21.22 8.35 13.69
CA PHE A 138 -21.09 9.79 13.56
C PHE A 138 -22.20 10.45 12.70
N GLY A 139 -23.20 9.67 12.29
CA GLY A 139 -24.31 10.16 11.47
C GLY A 139 -24.02 10.24 9.97
N VAL A 140 -22.93 9.65 9.51
CA VAL A 140 -22.62 9.55 8.08
C VAL A 140 -23.41 8.40 7.48
N PRO A 141 -24.13 8.57 6.34
CA PRO A 141 -24.83 7.47 5.69
C PRO A 141 -23.88 6.31 5.35
N VAL A 142 -24.24 5.09 5.72
CA VAL A 142 -23.40 3.87 5.54
C VAL A 142 -22.92 3.72 4.09
N HIS A 143 -23.80 3.98 3.15
CA HIS A 143 -23.46 3.90 1.72
C HIS A 143 -22.34 4.86 1.33
N PHE A 144 -22.42 6.10 1.77
CA PHE A 144 -21.37 7.11 1.50
C PHE A 144 -20.05 6.73 2.18
N ALA A 145 -20.11 6.32 3.45
CA ALA A 145 -18.93 5.88 4.19
C ALA A 145 -18.24 4.68 3.51
N THR A 146 -19.02 3.68 3.07
CA THR A 146 -18.49 2.50 2.38
C THR A 146 -17.84 2.85 1.04
N VAL A 147 -18.48 3.70 0.25
CA VAL A 147 -17.94 4.17 -1.03
C VAL A 147 -16.64 4.95 -0.79
N PHE A 148 -16.63 5.89 0.15
CA PHE A 148 -15.44 6.66 0.51
C PHE A 148 -14.29 5.74 0.92
N MET A 149 -14.52 4.78 1.82
CA MET A 149 -13.50 3.83 2.27
C MET A 149 -12.99 2.95 1.14
N THR A 150 -13.87 2.50 0.27
CA THR A 150 -13.48 1.69 -0.90
C THR A 150 -12.62 2.52 -1.86
N MET A 151 -12.94 3.79 -2.07
CA MET A 151 -12.12 4.70 -2.86
C MET A 151 -10.74 4.92 -2.23
N CYS A 152 -10.66 5.12 -0.91
CA CYS A 152 -9.38 5.27 -0.19
C CYS A 152 -8.48 4.04 -0.39
N VAL A 153 -9.02 2.85 -0.17
CA VAL A 153 -8.27 1.60 -0.33
C VAL A 153 -7.85 1.37 -1.78
N SER A 154 -8.72 1.67 -2.74
CA SER A 154 -8.39 1.58 -4.17
C SER A 154 -7.30 2.58 -4.58
N ALA A 155 -7.33 3.80 -4.05
CA ALA A 155 -6.30 4.81 -4.30
C ALA A 155 -4.93 4.37 -3.76
N LEU A 156 -4.88 3.75 -2.57
CA LEU A 156 -3.66 3.16 -2.02
C LEU A 156 -3.12 2.02 -2.89
N ALA A 157 -4.00 1.14 -3.36
CA ALA A 157 -3.63 0.05 -4.26
C ALA A 157 -3.05 0.57 -5.59
N LEU A 158 -3.66 1.61 -6.17
CA LEU A 158 -3.15 2.25 -7.38
C LEU A 158 -1.78 2.91 -7.18
N THR A 159 -1.56 3.56 -6.04
CA THR A 159 -0.26 4.15 -5.72
C THR A 159 0.83 3.09 -5.59
N SER A 160 0.53 1.96 -4.97
CA SER A 160 1.45 0.82 -4.86
C SER A 160 1.75 0.21 -6.24
N LEU A 161 0.74 0.07 -7.09
CA LEU A 161 0.90 -0.46 -8.45
C LEU A 161 1.81 0.44 -9.31
N ASP A 162 1.65 1.76 -9.19
CA ASP A 162 2.50 2.75 -9.88
C ASP A 162 3.98 2.61 -9.46
N ALA A 163 4.23 2.42 -8.16
CA ALA A 163 5.58 2.20 -7.64
C ALA A 163 6.19 0.88 -8.16
N VAL A 164 5.40 -0.21 -8.17
CA VAL A 164 5.84 -1.52 -8.72
C VAL A 164 6.18 -1.42 -10.20
N ALA A 165 5.34 -0.76 -10.99
CA ALA A 165 5.57 -0.57 -12.42
C ALA A 165 6.88 0.18 -12.69
N ARG A 166 7.18 1.21 -11.87
CA ARG A 166 8.41 1.98 -11.96
C ARG A 166 9.65 1.14 -11.66
N ILE A 167 9.61 0.39 -10.55
CA ILE A 167 10.70 -0.50 -10.16
C ILE A 167 10.91 -1.58 -11.22
N GLY A 168 9.83 -2.20 -11.72
CA GLY A 168 9.88 -3.19 -12.77
C GLY A 168 10.57 -2.66 -14.04
N ARG A 169 10.25 -1.41 -14.42
CA ARG A 169 10.92 -0.76 -15.56
C ARG A 169 12.42 -0.56 -15.32
N MET A 170 12.80 -0.09 -14.13
CA MET A 170 14.21 0.10 -13.78
C MET A 170 14.97 -1.21 -13.82
N SER A 171 14.45 -2.24 -13.18
CA SER A 171 15.09 -3.57 -13.18
C SER A 171 15.18 -4.16 -14.58
N PHE A 172 14.18 -3.95 -15.43
CA PHE A 172 14.21 -4.39 -16.82
C PHE A 172 15.28 -3.64 -17.63
N GLN A 173 15.39 -2.32 -17.42
CA GLN A 173 16.45 -1.53 -18.07
C GLN A 173 17.84 -1.99 -17.63
N GLU A 174 18.04 -2.23 -16.34
CA GLU A 174 19.33 -2.71 -15.80
C GLU A 174 19.71 -4.08 -16.38
N LEU A 175 18.75 -4.98 -16.54
CA LEU A 175 18.99 -6.31 -17.09
C LEU A 175 19.52 -6.28 -18.54
N PHE A 176 19.06 -5.32 -19.34
CA PHE A 176 19.44 -5.17 -20.75
C PHE A 176 20.44 -4.03 -21.01
N SER A 177 20.78 -3.25 -19.95
CA SER A 177 21.79 -2.21 -20.08
C SER A 177 23.18 -2.83 -20.32
N VAL A 178 23.93 -2.19 -21.21
CA VAL A 178 25.32 -2.51 -21.52
C VAL A 178 26.11 -1.25 -21.28
N ASP A 179 27.32 -1.37 -20.75
CA ASP A 179 28.20 -0.22 -20.45
C ASP A 179 28.43 0.70 -21.65
N ASP A 180 28.31 0.17 -22.86
CA ASP A 180 28.50 0.88 -24.11
C ASP A 180 27.21 0.84 -24.98
N MET A 181 26.23 1.67 -24.65
CA MET A 181 24.94 1.73 -25.35
C MET A 181 25.07 2.25 -26.81
N GLU A 182 26.16 2.89 -27.16
CA GLU A 182 26.40 3.35 -28.54
C GLU A 182 26.69 2.18 -29.49
N HIS A 183 27.35 1.13 -28.99
CA HIS A 183 27.72 -0.08 -29.75
C HIS A 183 26.75 -1.25 -29.53
N ALA A 184 25.67 -1.07 -28.76
CA ALA A 184 24.69 -2.11 -28.51
C ALA A 184 23.91 -2.49 -29.77
N GLU A 185 23.59 -3.76 -29.93
CA GLU A 185 22.77 -4.28 -31.01
C GLU A 185 21.39 -3.56 -31.05
N GLY A 186 20.86 -3.34 -32.26
CA GLY A 186 19.65 -2.53 -32.48
C GLY A 186 18.42 -2.97 -31.67
N TRP A 187 18.27 -4.27 -31.41
CA TRP A 187 17.17 -4.79 -30.61
C TRP A 187 17.29 -4.43 -29.10
N ARG A 188 18.52 -4.36 -28.56
CA ARG A 188 18.77 -3.91 -27.18
C ARG A 188 18.51 -2.42 -27.03
N LYS A 189 18.90 -1.61 -28.02
CA LYS A 189 18.53 -0.19 -28.08
C LYS A 189 17.02 0.00 -28.08
N LEU A 190 16.29 -0.84 -28.80
CA LEU A 190 14.83 -0.81 -28.84
C LEU A 190 14.20 -1.17 -27.47
N LEU A 191 14.71 -2.23 -26.82
CA LEU A 191 14.24 -2.67 -25.51
C LEU A 191 14.53 -1.67 -24.37
N CYS A 192 15.69 -0.99 -24.44
CA CYS A 192 16.06 0.04 -23.46
C CYS A 192 15.48 1.43 -23.80
N ASN A 193 14.82 1.56 -24.96
CA ASN A 193 14.23 2.85 -25.36
C ASN A 193 13.10 3.23 -24.42
N THR A 194 13.21 4.40 -23.81
CA THR A 194 12.25 4.96 -22.87
C THR A 194 10.83 5.01 -23.43
N TYR A 195 10.69 5.28 -24.72
CA TYR A 195 9.38 5.33 -25.38
C TYR A 195 8.75 3.95 -25.54
N PHE A 196 9.53 2.94 -25.87
CA PHE A 196 9.07 1.56 -25.96
C PHE A 196 8.64 1.02 -24.57
N LEU A 197 9.42 1.27 -23.54
CA LEU A 197 9.11 0.91 -22.17
C LEU A 197 7.94 1.73 -21.59
N SER A 198 7.77 2.98 -22.01
CA SER A 198 6.62 3.79 -21.61
C SER A 198 5.33 3.40 -22.33
N LEU A 199 5.43 2.73 -23.47
CA LEU A 199 4.27 2.14 -24.18
C LEU A 199 3.76 0.90 -23.45
N ILE A 200 4.66 0.14 -22.85
CA ILE A 200 4.33 -1.02 -22.00
C ILE A 200 3.79 -0.54 -20.62
N HIS A 201 4.31 0.59 -20.12
CA HIS A 201 3.90 1.19 -18.84
C HIS A 201 3.70 2.70 -19.03
N ILE A 202 2.46 3.11 -19.22
CA ILE A 202 2.02 4.49 -19.51
C ILE A 202 2.37 5.49 -18.37
N SER A 203 3.58 5.49 -17.87
CA SER A 203 3.96 6.54 -16.91
C SER A 203 5.45 6.70 -16.75
N GLU A 204 5.95 7.71 -17.21
CA GLU A 204 7.00 8.60 -16.76
C GLU A 204 7.95 9.12 -17.86
N PRO A 205 7.96 10.41 -18.15
CA PRO A 205 9.09 11.03 -18.82
C PRO A 205 10.26 11.06 -17.82
N THR A 206 11.38 10.47 -18.22
CA THR A 206 12.66 10.63 -17.54
C THR A 206 12.97 12.11 -17.35
N ARG A 207 13.23 12.50 -16.10
CA ARG A 207 13.99 13.72 -15.86
C ARG A 207 15.44 13.47 -16.25
N HIS A 208 15.94 14.30 -17.15
CA HIS A 208 17.35 14.57 -17.29
C HIS A 208 17.84 15.35 -16.08
#